data_0e4e2d67c31c31ecd0af68824471cea9
#
_entry.id   0e4e2d67c31c31ecd0af68824471cea9
#
_cell.length_a   1.000
_cell.length_b   1.000
_cell.length_c   1.000
_cell.angle_alpha   90.00
_cell.angle_beta   90.00
_cell.angle_gamma   90.00
#
_symmetry.space_group_name_H-M   'P 1'
#
loop_
_entity.id
_entity.type
_entity.pdbx_description
1 polymer ?
#
loop_
_entity_poly.entity_id
_entity_poly.type
_entity_poly.pdbx_seq_one_letter_code
_entity_poly.pdbx_strand_id
1 'polypeptide(L)'
;MEMNALNAALLVNLIGFTVGVALYGLVAAMVVRHRSRSKPASVDLLLLTTAGLGLLWNLGELYSFIQKDFALGGISPWLAAISFSALGFLPSVVVHSAQADDEGTHWLTYAAYTLSLLAAGLHFYSAAAGNAVPSDLALQAQTIGAVALASGLLLFNLKQTLEKKTIWASALLVFAVSALHLSGDREGNSWLIELIAHQASLPLALTILYQNYRFAFADLFLKRAISLILLSLTAFGLYVAVAAPLLRYHETHDRDDASAAA
;
A
#
# COMPACT_ATOMS: atom_id res chain seq x y z
N MET A 1 2.87 2.74 -30.30
CA MET A 1 2.53 3.69 -29.20
C MET A 1 2.20 2.95 -27.92
N GLU A 2 1.65 1.75 -27.95
CA GLU A 2 1.26 0.92 -26.79
C GLU A 2 2.44 0.43 -25.94
N MET A 3 3.55 0.03 -26.57
CA MET A 3 4.74 -0.50 -25.87
C MET A 3 5.39 0.50 -24.90
N ASN A 4 5.26 1.81 -25.16
CA ASN A 4 5.82 2.86 -24.29
C ASN A 4 4.97 3.16 -23.06
N ALA A 5 3.64 3.04 -23.17
CA ALA A 5 2.74 3.24 -22.04
C ALA A 5 2.85 2.07 -21.04
N LEU A 6 3.01 0.84 -21.56
CA LEU A 6 3.22 -0.36 -20.75
C LEU A 6 4.52 -0.26 -19.92
N ASN A 7 5.63 0.16 -20.55
CA ASN A 7 6.91 0.34 -19.86
C ASN A 7 6.87 1.44 -18.80
N ALA A 8 6.09 2.50 -19.03
CA ALA A 8 5.92 3.59 -18.06
C ALA A 8 5.14 3.14 -16.82
N ALA A 9 4.02 2.45 -17.00
CA ALA A 9 3.22 1.90 -15.90
C ALA A 9 4.03 0.92 -15.05
N LEU A 10 4.77 0.01 -15.71
CA LEU A 10 5.66 -0.95 -15.07
C LEU A 10 6.69 -0.24 -14.17
N LEU A 11 7.36 0.77 -14.69
CA LEU A 11 8.41 1.47 -13.97
C LEU A 11 7.84 2.26 -12.77
N VAL A 12 6.68 2.90 -12.95
CA VAL A 12 6.01 3.66 -11.89
C VAL A 12 5.56 2.75 -10.75
N ASN A 13 5.01 1.58 -11.05
CA ASN A 13 4.60 0.60 -10.03
C ASN A 13 5.82 0.04 -9.28
N LEU A 14 6.89 -0.34 -10.00
CA LEU A 14 8.15 -0.81 -9.39
C LEU A 14 8.73 0.24 -8.43
N ILE A 15 8.78 1.50 -8.86
CA ILE A 15 9.22 2.62 -8.02
C ILE A 15 8.30 2.79 -6.81
N GLY A 16 6.99 2.76 -7.01
CA GLY A 16 6.00 2.92 -5.96
C GLY A 16 6.18 1.90 -4.83
N PHE A 17 6.27 0.61 -5.17
CA PHE A 17 6.48 -0.45 -4.18
C PHE A 17 7.86 -0.38 -3.51
N THR A 18 8.91 -0.06 -4.27
CA THR A 18 10.26 0.12 -3.70
C THR A 18 10.30 1.28 -2.71
N VAL A 19 9.65 2.40 -3.04
CA VAL A 19 9.49 3.55 -2.13
C VAL A 19 8.68 3.15 -0.90
N GLY A 20 7.61 2.38 -1.06
CA GLY A 20 6.81 1.85 0.03
C GLY A 20 7.66 0.99 0.99
N VAL A 21 8.43 0.04 0.46
CA VAL A 21 9.37 -0.78 1.27
C VAL A 21 10.36 0.09 2.03
N ALA A 22 10.97 1.09 1.36
CA ALA A 22 11.93 1.99 1.99
C ALA A 22 11.30 2.82 3.12
N LEU A 23 10.08 3.35 2.91
CA LEU A 23 9.37 4.15 3.90
C LEU A 23 8.96 3.33 5.13
N TYR A 24 8.37 2.16 4.93
CA TYR A 24 7.99 1.29 6.04
C TYR A 24 9.19 0.71 6.77
N GLY A 25 10.28 0.40 6.05
CA GLY A 25 11.56 0.03 6.64
C GLY A 25 12.14 1.14 7.50
N LEU A 26 12.07 2.39 7.06
CA LEU A 26 12.50 3.55 7.84
C LEU A 26 11.65 3.69 9.11
N VAL A 27 10.31 3.57 9.02
CA VAL A 27 9.42 3.64 10.18
C VAL A 27 9.77 2.55 11.18
N ALA A 28 9.92 1.29 10.73
CA ALA A 28 10.31 0.18 11.59
C ALA A 28 11.65 0.46 12.30
N ALA A 29 12.66 0.90 11.56
CA ALA A 29 13.98 1.21 12.10
C ALA A 29 13.93 2.35 13.15
N MET A 30 13.13 3.40 12.89
CA MET A 30 12.94 4.51 13.83
C MET A 30 12.26 4.05 15.12
N VAL A 31 11.21 3.23 15.03
CA VAL A 31 10.48 2.71 16.20
C VAL A 31 11.37 1.80 17.03
N VAL A 32 12.09 0.87 16.40
CA VAL A 32 13.03 -0.04 17.08
C VAL A 32 14.13 0.77 17.79
N ARG A 33 14.69 1.78 17.13
CA ARG A 33 15.72 2.64 17.73
C ARG A 33 15.19 3.47 18.90
N HIS A 34 13.95 3.98 18.79
CA HIS A 34 13.30 4.73 19.86
C HIS A 34 13.02 3.84 21.08
N ARG A 35 12.46 2.66 20.85
CA ARG A 35 12.16 1.65 21.87
C ARG A 35 13.39 1.19 22.65
N SER A 36 14.55 1.13 21.99
CA SER A 36 15.83 0.78 22.65
C SER A 36 16.29 1.83 23.65
N ARG A 37 15.74 3.05 23.62
CA ARG A 37 16.13 4.17 24.49
C ARG A 37 15.08 4.55 25.54
N SER A 38 13.85 4.06 25.42
CA SER A 38 12.72 4.43 26.27
C SER A 38 11.94 3.20 26.71
N LYS A 39 11.13 3.32 27.79
CA LYS A 39 10.21 2.23 28.16
C LYS A 39 9.19 2.00 27.05
N PRO A 40 8.89 0.73 26.71
CA PRO A 40 7.95 0.41 25.64
C PRO A 40 6.55 0.95 25.99
N ALA A 41 6.00 1.77 25.10
CA ALA A 41 4.62 2.21 25.15
C ALA A 41 3.75 1.37 24.20
N SER A 42 2.46 1.25 24.48
CA SER A 42 1.49 0.57 23.60
C SER A 42 1.46 1.17 22.17
N VAL A 43 1.67 2.45 22.08
CA VAL A 43 1.76 3.24 20.85
C VAL A 43 2.89 2.74 19.93
N ASP A 44 4.07 2.40 20.50
CA ASP A 44 5.20 1.88 19.74
C ASP A 44 4.88 0.52 19.09
N LEU A 45 4.02 -0.28 19.75
CA LEU A 45 3.60 -1.56 19.22
C LEU A 45 2.66 -1.39 18.00
N LEU A 46 1.68 -0.49 18.07
CA LEU A 46 0.77 -0.21 16.96
C LEU A 46 1.54 0.30 15.73
N LEU A 47 2.51 1.20 15.96
CA LEU A 47 3.32 1.72 14.87
C LEU A 47 4.25 0.65 14.28
N LEU A 48 4.84 -0.20 15.10
CA LEU A 48 5.65 -1.32 14.63
C LEU A 48 4.80 -2.32 13.82
N THR A 49 3.58 -2.60 14.29
CA THR A 49 2.62 -3.43 13.58
C THR A 49 2.28 -2.81 12.22
N THR A 50 1.99 -1.51 12.18
CA THR A 50 1.73 -0.78 10.93
C THR A 50 2.91 -0.89 9.97
N ALA A 51 4.13 -0.68 10.46
CA ALA A 51 5.33 -0.78 9.66
C ALA A 51 5.55 -2.21 9.12
N GLY A 52 5.32 -3.23 9.95
CA GLY A 52 5.41 -4.63 9.55
C GLY A 52 4.38 -5.02 8.49
N LEU A 53 3.12 -4.63 8.68
CA LEU A 53 2.05 -4.87 7.72
C LEU A 53 2.30 -4.16 6.39
N GLY A 54 2.71 -2.89 6.44
CA GLY A 54 3.06 -2.11 5.25
C GLY A 54 4.27 -2.67 4.50
N LEU A 55 5.28 -3.18 5.22
CA LEU A 55 6.42 -3.89 4.60
C LEU A 55 5.97 -5.17 3.92
N LEU A 56 5.17 -6.02 4.59
CA LEU A 56 4.66 -7.27 4.01
C LEU A 56 3.84 -7.01 2.76
N TRP A 57 2.97 -6.00 2.78
CA TRP A 57 2.21 -5.58 1.60
C TRP A 57 3.12 -5.17 0.45
N ASN A 58 3.98 -4.18 0.67
CA ASN A 58 4.81 -3.63 -0.41
C ASN A 58 5.84 -4.63 -0.94
N LEU A 59 6.42 -5.48 -0.09
CA LEU A 59 7.33 -6.55 -0.51
C LEU A 59 6.61 -7.63 -1.32
N GLY A 60 5.40 -8.02 -0.90
CA GLY A 60 4.61 -9.01 -1.62
C GLY A 60 4.16 -8.52 -2.99
N GLU A 61 3.71 -7.28 -3.08
CA GLU A 61 3.34 -6.67 -4.36
C GLU A 61 4.55 -6.46 -5.26
N LEU A 62 5.68 -6.00 -4.71
CA LEU A 62 6.94 -5.88 -5.46
C LEU A 62 7.37 -7.22 -6.05
N TYR A 63 7.32 -8.29 -5.25
CA TYR A 63 7.63 -9.63 -5.71
C TYR A 63 6.66 -10.10 -6.78
N SER A 64 5.35 -9.94 -6.58
CA SER A 64 4.31 -10.33 -7.53
C SER A 64 4.47 -9.61 -8.86
N PHE A 65 4.80 -8.33 -8.79
CA PHE A 65 5.06 -7.49 -9.94
C PHE A 65 6.29 -7.95 -10.73
N ILE A 66 7.42 -8.22 -10.02
CA ILE A 66 8.65 -8.74 -10.65
C ILE A 66 8.38 -10.09 -11.33
N GLN A 67 7.67 -11.01 -10.68
CA GLN A 67 7.37 -12.32 -11.24
C GLN A 67 6.51 -12.22 -12.53
N LYS A 68 5.51 -11.33 -12.52
CA LYS A 68 4.59 -11.15 -13.64
C LYS A 68 5.28 -10.50 -14.84
N ASP A 69 5.98 -9.39 -14.62
CA ASP A 69 6.47 -8.55 -15.71
C ASP A 69 7.81 -9.00 -16.29
N PHE A 70 8.62 -9.69 -15.50
CA PHE A 70 9.87 -10.32 -15.99
C PHE A 70 9.70 -11.79 -16.38
N ALA A 71 8.47 -12.30 -16.39
CA ALA A 71 8.14 -13.69 -16.74
C ALA A 71 9.01 -14.74 -16.02
N LEU A 72 9.38 -14.46 -14.75
CA LEU A 72 10.26 -15.33 -13.96
C LEU A 72 9.52 -16.53 -13.35
N GLY A 73 8.20 -16.56 -13.44
CA GLY A 73 7.36 -17.67 -12.94
C GLY A 73 5.95 -17.23 -12.58
N GLY A 74 5.16 -18.15 -12.01
CA GLY A 74 3.82 -17.85 -11.50
C GLY A 74 3.87 -17.16 -10.12
N ILE A 75 2.91 -16.26 -9.88
CA ILE A 75 2.73 -15.65 -8.57
C ILE A 75 2.26 -16.73 -7.60
N SER A 76 2.94 -16.86 -6.45
CA SER A 76 2.50 -17.77 -5.39
C SER A 76 1.18 -17.29 -4.78
N PRO A 77 0.07 -18.07 -4.86
CA PRO A 77 -1.21 -17.68 -4.26
C PRO A 77 -1.10 -17.43 -2.74
N TRP A 78 -0.24 -18.17 -2.06
CA TRP A 78 0.01 -18.02 -0.63
C TRP A 78 0.68 -16.71 -0.29
N LEU A 79 1.67 -16.28 -1.10
CA LEU A 79 2.32 -14.99 -0.89
C LEU A 79 1.36 -13.83 -1.16
N ALA A 80 0.55 -13.93 -2.22
CA ALA A 80 -0.50 -12.97 -2.49
C ALA A 80 -1.50 -12.90 -1.32
N ALA A 81 -1.95 -14.06 -0.78
CA ALA A 81 -2.85 -14.10 0.38
C ALA A 81 -2.25 -13.42 1.61
N ILE A 82 -0.96 -13.62 1.88
CA ILE A 82 -0.24 -12.93 2.97
C ILE A 82 -0.23 -11.42 2.74
N SER A 83 0.11 -10.98 1.54
CA SER A 83 0.22 -9.54 1.19
C SER A 83 -1.12 -8.82 1.29
N PHE A 84 -2.18 -9.38 0.71
CA PHE A 84 -3.53 -8.80 0.78
C PHE A 84 -4.10 -8.85 2.20
N SER A 85 -3.79 -9.89 2.97
CA SER A 85 -4.13 -9.93 4.39
C SER A 85 -3.42 -8.83 5.17
N ALA A 86 -2.13 -8.61 4.93
CA ALA A 86 -1.38 -7.54 5.57
C ALA A 86 -1.99 -6.15 5.26
N LEU A 87 -2.34 -5.88 4.00
CA LEU A 87 -3.05 -4.66 3.61
C LEU A 87 -4.39 -4.54 4.35
N GLY A 88 -5.17 -5.63 4.41
CA GLY A 88 -6.49 -5.68 5.03
C GLY A 88 -6.49 -5.49 6.55
N PHE A 89 -5.37 -5.71 7.24
CA PHE A 89 -5.23 -5.44 8.67
C PHE A 89 -4.93 -3.96 8.99
N LEU A 90 -4.41 -3.17 8.05
CA LEU A 90 -4.08 -1.76 8.29
C LEU A 90 -5.27 -0.90 8.73
N PRO A 91 -6.48 -1.01 8.14
CA PRO A 91 -7.67 -0.32 8.65
C PRO A 91 -7.98 -0.63 10.12
N SER A 92 -7.78 -1.88 10.56
CA SER A 92 -8.02 -2.26 11.95
C SER A 92 -7.03 -1.59 12.91
N VAL A 93 -5.77 -1.45 12.48
CA VAL A 93 -4.76 -0.72 13.27
C VAL A 93 -5.10 0.78 13.34
N VAL A 94 -5.62 1.38 12.26
CA VAL A 94 -6.12 2.78 12.28
C VAL A 94 -7.25 2.95 13.28
N VAL A 95 -8.26 2.08 13.23
CA VAL A 95 -9.40 2.12 14.18
C VAL A 95 -8.92 1.91 15.61
N HIS A 96 -8.03 0.95 15.86
CA HIS A 96 -7.45 0.72 17.17
C HIS A 96 -6.69 1.95 17.68
N SER A 97 -5.87 2.54 16.83
CA SER A 97 -5.14 3.78 17.15
C SER A 97 -6.10 4.94 17.46
N ALA A 98 -7.20 5.05 16.71
CA ALA A 98 -8.22 6.08 16.93
C ALA A 98 -8.93 5.95 18.29
N GLN A 99 -9.04 4.75 18.83
CA GLN A 99 -9.70 4.44 20.10
C GLN A 99 -8.73 4.23 21.27
N ALA A 100 -7.41 4.32 21.07
CA ALA A 100 -6.41 4.02 22.08
C ALA A 100 -6.51 4.93 23.33
N ASP A 101 -6.95 6.18 23.16
CA ASP A 101 -7.11 7.16 24.24
C ASP A 101 -8.53 7.19 24.83
N ASP A 102 -9.45 6.34 24.34
CA ASP A 102 -10.83 6.33 24.79
C ASP A 102 -11.04 5.24 25.85
N GLU A 103 -11.44 5.62 27.05
CA GLU A 103 -11.82 4.69 28.13
C GLU A 103 -13.14 3.96 27.86
N GLY A 104 -13.75 4.20 26.70
CA GLY A 104 -15.04 3.67 26.29
C GLY A 104 -14.99 2.26 25.71
N THR A 105 -16.09 1.86 25.10
CA THR A 105 -16.25 0.52 24.51
C THR A 105 -15.47 0.38 23.22
N HIS A 106 -14.45 -0.47 23.18
CA HIS A 106 -13.61 -0.76 22.00
C HIS A 106 -14.30 -1.65 20.96
N TRP A 107 -15.63 -1.62 20.85
CA TRP A 107 -16.36 -2.50 19.95
C TRP A 107 -16.01 -2.30 18.47
N LEU A 108 -15.75 -1.04 18.05
CA LEU A 108 -15.29 -0.75 16.70
C LEU A 108 -13.92 -1.42 16.40
N THR A 109 -13.02 -1.40 17.38
CA THR A 109 -11.73 -2.09 17.27
C THR A 109 -11.94 -3.60 17.09
N TYR A 110 -12.80 -4.22 17.90
CA TYR A 110 -13.10 -5.65 17.73
C TYR A 110 -13.77 -5.95 16.39
N ALA A 111 -14.72 -5.11 15.96
CA ALA A 111 -15.37 -5.25 14.67
C ALA A 111 -14.36 -5.14 13.52
N ALA A 112 -13.43 -4.18 13.59
CA ALA A 112 -12.40 -4.00 12.59
C ALA A 112 -11.47 -5.21 12.47
N TYR A 113 -10.95 -5.72 13.60
CA TYR A 113 -10.11 -6.93 13.58
C TYR A 113 -10.86 -8.18 13.12
N THR A 114 -12.13 -8.33 13.50
CA THR A 114 -12.97 -9.45 13.02
C THR A 114 -13.13 -9.38 11.50
N LEU A 115 -13.41 -8.21 10.96
CA LEU A 115 -13.49 -8.00 9.51
C LEU A 115 -12.18 -8.37 8.82
N SER A 116 -11.04 -7.92 9.34
CA SER A 116 -9.73 -8.24 8.78
C SER A 116 -9.40 -9.72 8.83
N LEU A 117 -9.75 -10.41 9.93
CA LEU A 117 -9.58 -11.86 10.07
C LEU A 117 -10.45 -12.62 9.08
N LEU A 118 -11.71 -12.22 8.89
CA LEU A 118 -12.61 -12.84 7.90
C LEU A 118 -12.08 -12.66 6.48
N ALA A 119 -11.64 -11.46 6.13
CA ALA A 119 -11.04 -11.18 4.82
C ALA A 119 -9.76 -11.99 4.60
N ALA A 120 -8.87 -12.05 5.59
CA ALA A 120 -7.68 -12.89 5.53
C ALA A 120 -8.05 -14.38 5.34
N GLY A 121 -9.02 -14.88 6.10
CA GLY A 121 -9.53 -16.25 5.94
C GLY A 121 -10.02 -16.54 4.52
N LEU A 122 -10.70 -15.59 3.88
CA LEU A 122 -11.14 -15.73 2.49
C LEU A 122 -9.97 -15.73 1.50
N HIS A 123 -8.94 -14.90 1.70
CA HIS A 123 -7.74 -14.92 0.86
C HIS A 123 -7.00 -16.25 0.98
N PHE A 124 -6.80 -16.76 2.19
CA PHE A 124 -6.15 -18.05 2.43
C PHE A 124 -6.99 -19.23 1.93
N TYR A 125 -8.32 -19.16 2.06
CA TYR A 125 -9.22 -20.16 1.49
C TYR A 125 -9.11 -20.19 -0.05
N SER A 126 -9.11 -19.03 -0.71
CA SER A 126 -8.92 -18.94 -2.17
C SER A 126 -7.58 -19.53 -2.60
N ALA A 127 -6.49 -19.22 -1.88
CA ALA A 127 -5.17 -19.78 -2.16
C ALA A 127 -5.14 -21.32 -2.01
N ALA A 128 -5.78 -21.86 -0.95
CA ALA A 128 -5.85 -23.30 -0.69
C ALA A 128 -6.73 -24.03 -1.72
N ALA A 129 -7.79 -23.39 -2.19
CA ALA A 129 -8.70 -23.93 -3.20
C ALA A 129 -8.17 -23.82 -4.64
N GLY A 130 -7.00 -23.23 -4.85
CA GLY A 130 -6.43 -22.98 -6.18
C GLY A 130 -7.15 -21.89 -6.97
N ASN A 131 -7.94 -21.06 -6.30
CA ASN A 131 -8.63 -19.92 -6.89
C ASN A 131 -7.71 -18.71 -6.98
N ALA A 132 -8.16 -17.70 -7.75
CA ALA A 132 -7.44 -16.44 -7.86
C ALA A 132 -7.32 -15.72 -6.49
N VAL A 133 -6.17 -15.11 -6.24
CA VAL A 133 -5.89 -14.23 -5.10
C VAL A 133 -5.44 -12.89 -5.67
N PRO A 134 -6.04 -11.75 -5.19
CA PRO A 134 -6.94 -11.63 -4.06
C PRO A 134 -8.35 -12.19 -4.31
N SER A 135 -9.03 -12.59 -3.24
CA SER A 135 -10.45 -12.95 -3.28
C SER A 135 -11.31 -11.70 -3.40
N ASP A 136 -12.15 -11.61 -4.45
CA ASP A 136 -13.05 -10.48 -4.69
C ASP A 136 -14.03 -10.28 -3.53
N LEU A 137 -14.54 -11.40 -2.98
CA LEU A 137 -15.44 -11.35 -1.83
C LEU A 137 -14.76 -10.73 -0.59
N ALA A 138 -13.48 -11.03 -0.37
CA ALA A 138 -12.71 -10.44 0.72
C ALA A 138 -12.53 -8.93 0.54
N LEU A 139 -12.18 -8.48 -0.67
CA LEU A 139 -11.99 -7.07 -0.99
C LEU A 139 -13.32 -6.29 -0.91
N GLN A 140 -14.42 -6.85 -1.40
CA GLN A 140 -15.75 -6.26 -1.27
C GLN A 140 -16.17 -6.13 0.20
N ALA A 141 -15.96 -7.18 1.01
CA ALA A 141 -16.23 -7.14 2.44
C ALA A 141 -15.39 -6.06 3.15
N GLN A 142 -14.11 -5.93 2.80
CA GLN A 142 -13.23 -4.88 3.32
C GLN A 142 -13.68 -3.48 2.89
N THR A 143 -14.14 -3.31 1.65
CA THR A 143 -14.68 -2.03 1.14
C THR A 143 -15.88 -1.59 1.96
N ILE A 144 -16.90 -2.46 2.07
CA ILE A 144 -18.12 -2.17 2.83
C ILE A 144 -17.79 -1.95 4.31
N GLY A 145 -16.93 -2.80 4.87
CA GLY A 145 -16.50 -2.70 6.25
C GLY A 145 -15.72 -1.42 6.56
N ALA A 146 -14.82 -0.99 5.68
CA ALA A 146 -14.07 0.25 5.86
C ALA A 146 -14.99 1.49 5.82
N VAL A 147 -16.00 1.51 4.93
CA VAL A 147 -17.03 2.56 4.91
C VAL A 147 -17.84 2.56 6.21
N ALA A 148 -18.25 1.37 6.69
CA ALA A 148 -18.98 1.24 7.94
C ALA A 148 -18.14 1.68 9.15
N LEU A 149 -16.85 1.32 9.20
CA LEU A 149 -15.91 1.74 10.24
C LEU A 149 -15.66 3.24 10.22
N ALA A 150 -15.48 3.85 9.03
CA ALA A 150 -15.35 5.30 8.88
C ALA A 150 -16.59 6.02 9.42
N SER A 151 -17.78 5.54 9.04
CA SER A 151 -19.05 6.06 9.55
C SER A 151 -19.18 5.89 11.07
N GLY A 152 -18.79 4.73 11.59
CA GLY A 152 -18.77 4.44 13.01
C GLY A 152 -17.85 5.38 13.80
N LEU A 153 -16.63 5.65 13.30
CA LEU A 153 -15.72 6.61 13.93
C LEU A 153 -16.28 8.04 13.95
N LEU A 154 -16.96 8.45 12.89
CA LEU A 154 -17.58 9.79 12.83
C LEU A 154 -18.75 9.92 13.81
N LEU A 155 -19.59 8.89 13.92
CA LEU A 155 -20.82 8.93 14.70
C LEU A 155 -20.63 8.65 16.20
N PHE A 156 -19.81 7.65 16.54
CA PHE A 156 -19.73 7.12 17.89
C PHE A 156 -18.53 7.63 18.70
N ASN A 157 -17.50 8.15 18.08
CA ASN A 157 -16.32 8.66 18.79
C ASN A 157 -16.51 10.14 19.20
N LEU A 158 -17.44 10.40 20.13
CA LEU A 158 -17.89 11.74 20.49
C LEU A 158 -16.84 12.61 21.23
N LYS A 159 -15.88 11.99 21.89
CA LYS A 159 -14.85 12.69 22.67
C LYS A 159 -13.73 13.31 21.84
N GLN A 160 -13.56 12.85 20.60
CA GLN A 160 -12.49 13.32 19.71
C GLN A 160 -12.90 14.57 18.91
N THR A 161 -11.92 15.40 18.56
CA THR A 161 -12.16 16.57 17.72
C THR A 161 -12.60 16.16 16.30
N LEU A 162 -13.42 17.01 15.67
CA LEU A 162 -13.91 16.75 14.31
C LEU A 162 -12.74 16.58 13.32
N GLU A 163 -11.67 17.34 13.49
CA GLU A 163 -10.46 17.25 12.66
C GLU A 163 -9.86 15.83 12.69
N LYS A 164 -9.61 15.28 13.89
CA LYS A 164 -9.08 13.92 14.03
C LYS A 164 -9.99 12.86 13.39
N LYS A 165 -11.30 12.95 13.65
CA LYS A 165 -12.30 12.04 13.07
C LYS A 165 -12.27 12.07 11.55
N THR A 166 -12.18 13.27 10.96
CA THR A 166 -12.14 13.44 9.51
C THR A 166 -10.88 12.80 8.92
N ILE A 167 -9.72 12.95 9.57
CA ILE A 167 -8.47 12.34 9.10
C ILE A 167 -8.61 10.80 9.07
N TRP A 168 -9.11 10.19 10.15
CA TRP A 168 -9.29 8.73 10.21
C TRP A 168 -10.31 8.23 9.19
N ALA A 169 -11.46 8.90 9.12
CA ALA A 169 -12.50 8.53 8.17
C ALA A 169 -12.01 8.67 6.72
N SER A 170 -11.28 9.73 6.41
CA SER A 170 -10.70 9.92 5.07
C SER A 170 -9.72 8.82 4.71
N ALA A 171 -8.84 8.41 5.62
CA ALA A 171 -7.90 7.33 5.37
C ALA A 171 -8.62 5.99 5.12
N LEU A 172 -9.67 5.68 5.90
CA LEU A 172 -10.49 4.48 5.70
C LEU A 172 -11.28 4.54 4.39
N LEU A 173 -11.78 5.70 3.98
CA LEU A 173 -12.48 5.86 2.71
C LEU A 173 -11.53 5.72 1.52
N VAL A 174 -10.32 6.26 1.60
CA VAL A 174 -9.27 6.04 0.58
C VAL A 174 -8.97 4.55 0.45
N PHE A 175 -8.83 3.84 1.58
CA PHE A 175 -8.66 2.39 1.57
C PHE A 175 -9.87 1.67 0.94
N ALA A 176 -11.10 2.07 1.27
CA ALA A 176 -12.30 1.47 0.70
C ALA A 176 -12.36 1.60 -0.83
N VAL A 177 -12.04 2.80 -1.35
CA VAL A 177 -11.95 3.04 -2.80
C VAL A 177 -10.86 2.16 -3.43
N SER A 178 -9.70 2.04 -2.77
CA SER A 178 -8.61 1.20 -3.26
C SER A 178 -8.97 -0.28 -3.25
N ALA A 179 -9.59 -0.79 -2.19
CA ALA A 179 -10.04 -2.17 -2.10
C ALA A 179 -11.12 -2.49 -3.15
N LEU A 180 -12.05 -1.55 -3.38
CA LEU A 180 -13.06 -1.68 -4.44
C LEU A 180 -12.40 -1.76 -5.82
N HIS A 181 -11.42 -0.90 -6.08
CA HIS A 181 -10.69 -0.92 -7.35
C HIS A 181 -9.93 -2.24 -7.56
N LEU A 182 -9.29 -2.76 -6.50
CA LEU A 182 -8.58 -4.04 -6.55
C LEU A 182 -9.50 -5.25 -6.71
N SER A 183 -10.81 -5.13 -6.40
CA SER A 183 -11.82 -6.17 -6.58
C SER A 183 -12.48 -6.18 -7.96
N GLY A 184 -12.31 -5.12 -8.75
CA GLY A 184 -12.93 -4.97 -10.07
C GLY A 184 -12.11 -5.61 -11.19
N ASP A 185 -12.78 -5.80 -12.34
CA ASP A 185 -12.13 -6.27 -13.56
C ASP A 185 -11.07 -5.25 -14.02
N ARG A 186 -9.85 -5.72 -14.20
CA ARG A 186 -8.67 -4.87 -14.45
C ARG A 186 -8.55 -4.39 -15.89
N GLU A 187 -9.50 -4.73 -16.77
CA GLU A 187 -9.45 -4.35 -18.17
C GLU A 187 -9.85 -2.87 -18.35
N GLY A 188 -8.87 -2.04 -18.71
CA GLY A 188 -9.10 -0.67 -19.15
C GLY A 188 -8.85 0.45 -18.14
N ASN A 189 -8.35 0.16 -16.95
CA ASN A 189 -8.05 1.19 -15.96
C ASN A 189 -6.78 1.99 -16.31
N SER A 190 -6.82 3.31 -16.03
CA SER A 190 -5.63 4.12 -16.21
C SER A 190 -4.56 3.71 -15.18
N TRP A 191 -3.30 3.68 -15.61
CA TRP A 191 -2.15 3.37 -14.74
C TRP A 191 -2.09 4.22 -13.47
N LEU A 192 -2.65 5.42 -13.49
CA LEU A 192 -2.72 6.34 -12.35
C LEU A 192 -3.65 5.81 -11.26
N ILE A 193 -4.80 5.26 -11.64
CA ILE A 193 -5.78 4.69 -10.71
C ILE A 193 -5.19 3.43 -10.06
N GLU A 194 -4.53 2.60 -10.85
CA GLU A 194 -3.85 1.40 -10.38
C GLU A 194 -2.76 1.74 -9.35
N LEU A 195 -1.92 2.76 -9.65
CA LEU A 195 -0.90 3.25 -8.73
C LEU A 195 -1.51 3.73 -7.40
N ILE A 196 -2.59 4.54 -7.44
CA ILE A 196 -3.24 5.05 -6.24
C ILE A 196 -3.82 3.90 -5.40
N ALA A 197 -4.44 2.92 -6.05
CA ALA A 197 -5.03 1.76 -5.37
C ALA A 197 -3.96 0.94 -4.63
N HIS A 198 -2.83 0.69 -5.26
CA HIS A 198 -1.72 -0.05 -4.65
C HIS A 198 -1.02 0.71 -3.50
N GLN A 199 -1.12 2.05 -3.47
CA GLN A 199 -0.52 2.88 -2.42
C GLN A 199 -1.48 3.20 -1.26
N ALA A 200 -2.62 2.53 -1.14
CA ALA A 200 -3.61 2.72 -0.06
C ALA A 200 -3.04 2.57 1.35
N SER A 201 -1.97 1.81 1.51
CA SER A 201 -1.28 1.64 2.79
C SER A 201 -0.67 2.95 3.33
N LEU A 202 -0.20 3.85 2.45
CA LEU A 202 0.48 5.08 2.87
C LEU A 202 -0.43 6.08 3.61
N PRO A 203 -1.65 6.41 3.17
CA PRO A 203 -2.58 7.24 3.92
C PRO A 203 -2.92 6.68 5.30
N LEU A 204 -3.09 5.34 5.40
CA LEU A 204 -3.36 4.68 6.68
C LEU A 204 -2.17 4.81 7.65
N ALA A 205 -0.95 4.56 7.17
CA ALA A 205 0.26 4.73 7.98
C ALA A 205 0.47 6.18 8.41
N LEU A 206 0.28 7.14 7.50
CA LEU A 206 0.41 8.56 7.80
C LEU A 206 -0.58 9.00 8.89
N THR A 207 -1.80 8.48 8.85
CA THR A 207 -2.83 8.75 9.85
C THR A 207 -2.41 8.28 11.25
N ILE A 208 -1.84 7.07 11.35
CA ILE A 208 -1.33 6.51 12.62
C ILE A 208 -0.13 7.32 13.13
N LEU A 209 0.79 7.69 12.23
CA LEU A 209 1.95 8.51 12.57
C LEU A 209 1.54 9.91 13.08
N TYR A 210 0.59 10.55 12.41
CA TYR A 210 0.10 11.88 12.78
C TYR A 210 -0.55 11.88 14.16
N GLN A 211 -1.30 10.83 14.50
CA GLN A 211 -1.98 10.72 15.79
C GLN A 211 -1.00 10.52 16.95
N ASN A 212 -0.02 9.64 16.79
CA ASN A 212 0.77 9.11 17.90
C ASN A 212 2.05 9.91 18.17
N TYR A 213 2.61 10.59 17.17
CA TYR A 213 3.93 11.22 17.28
C TYR A 213 3.95 12.74 17.08
N ARG A 214 2.83 13.43 17.26
CA ARG A 214 2.73 14.91 17.26
C ARG A 214 3.73 15.56 16.30
N PHE A 215 3.45 15.54 15.00
CA PHE A 215 4.11 16.28 13.94
C PHE A 215 5.56 15.89 13.60
N ALA A 216 6.43 15.57 14.56
CA ALA A 216 7.86 15.40 14.27
C ALA A 216 8.15 14.18 13.37
N PHE A 217 7.55 13.02 13.66
CA PHE A 217 7.74 11.82 12.85
C PHE A 217 6.88 11.83 11.59
N ALA A 218 5.66 12.35 11.66
CA ALA A 218 4.81 12.51 10.49
C ALA A 218 5.44 13.48 9.48
N ASP A 219 6.00 14.59 9.95
CA ASP A 219 6.72 15.56 9.11
C ASP A 219 7.98 14.94 8.48
N LEU A 220 8.76 14.18 9.26
CA LEU A 220 9.93 13.47 8.73
C LEU A 220 9.52 12.41 7.71
N PHE A 221 8.47 11.62 7.99
CA PHE A 221 7.94 10.62 7.09
C PHE A 221 7.46 11.27 5.79
N LEU A 222 6.65 12.34 5.90
CA LEU A 222 6.12 13.07 4.75
C LEU A 222 7.24 13.69 3.90
N LYS A 223 8.23 14.33 4.52
CA LYS A 223 9.41 14.87 3.82
C LYS A 223 10.17 13.78 3.08
N ARG A 224 10.37 12.62 3.70
CA ARG A 224 11.05 11.47 3.07
C ARG A 224 10.21 10.87 1.96
N ALA A 225 8.89 10.72 2.16
CA ALA A 225 7.98 10.25 1.13
C ALA A 225 8.00 11.17 -0.10
N ILE A 226 7.85 12.48 0.11
CA ILE A 226 7.91 13.47 -0.97
C ILE A 226 9.28 13.43 -1.67
N SER A 227 10.39 13.37 -0.90
CA SER A 227 11.74 13.31 -1.48
C SER A 227 11.94 12.05 -2.34
N LEU A 228 11.45 10.90 -1.88
CA LEU A 228 11.54 9.65 -2.63
C LEU A 228 10.64 9.68 -3.88
N ILE A 229 9.43 10.21 -3.78
CA ILE A 229 8.54 10.39 -4.93
C ILE A 229 9.17 11.32 -5.96
N LEU A 230 9.70 12.47 -5.55
CA LEU A 230 10.36 13.42 -6.43
C LEU A 230 11.61 12.80 -7.09
N LEU A 231 12.44 12.09 -6.32
CA LEU A 231 13.60 11.38 -6.86
C LEU A 231 13.18 10.34 -7.90
N SER A 232 12.13 9.58 -7.61
CA SER A 232 11.59 8.57 -8.50
C SER A 232 11.03 9.17 -9.78
N LEU A 233 10.26 10.26 -9.69
CA LEU A 233 9.75 11.00 -10.84
C LEU A 233 10.88 11.59 -11.68
N THR A 234 11.94 12.10 -11.04
CA THR A 234 13.12 12.62 -11.73
C THR A 234 13.87 11.52 -12.47
N ALA A 235 14.11 10.38 -11.81
CA ALA A 235 14.75 9.22 -12.43
C ALA A 235 13.93 8.68 -13.62
N PHE A 236 12.61 8.62 -13.47
CA PHE A 236 11.69 8.25 -14.54
C PHE A 236 11.74 9.26 -15.70
N GLY A 237 11.68 10.56 -15.40
CA GLY A 237 11.77 11.62 -16.42
C GLY A 237 13.09 11.55 -17.21
N LEU A 238 14.22 11.31 -16.52
CA LEU A 238 15.52 11.10 -17.17
C LEU A 238 15.54 9.83 -18.02
N TYR A 239 14.95 8.73 -17.55
CA TYR A 239 14.85 7.51 -18.33
C TYR A 239 14.07 7.74 -19.64
N VAL A 240 12.89 8.36 -19.55
CA VAL A 240 12.05 8.65 -20.73
C VAL A 240 12.72 9.64 -21.68
N ALA A 241 13.37 10.67 -21.15
CA ALA A 241 13.97 11.73 -21.96
C ALA A 241 15.31 11.33 -22.60
N VAL A 242 16.09 10.45 -21.99
CA VAL A 242 17.46 10.13 -22.39
C VAL A 242 17.62 8.65 -22.77
N ALA A 243 17.31 7.73 -21.87
CA ALA A 243 17.61 6.32 -22.07
C ALA A 243 16.72 5.68 -23.16
N ALA A 244 15.43 5.96 -23.15
CA ALA A 244 14.50 5.39 -24.11
C ALA A 244 14.78 5.83 -25.58
N PRO A 245 15.08 7.11 -25.87
CA PRO A 245 15.49 7.51 -27.21
C PRO A 245 16.82 6.89 -27.66
N LEU A 246 17.81 6.78 -26.75
CA LEU A 246 19.11 6.17 -27.07
C LEU A 246 19.00 4.68 -27.41
N LEU A 247 18.20 3.93 -26.62
CA LEU A 247 17.97 2.52 -26.89
C LEU A 247 17.29 2.30 -28.24
N ARG A 248 16.31 3.13 -28.61
CA ARG A 248 15.67 3.07 -29.94
C ARG A 248 16.63 3.39 -31.07
N TYR A 249 17.52 4.36 -30.87
CA TYR A 249 18.51 4.72 -31.88
C TYR A 249 19.45 3.54 -32.17
N HIS A 250 19.89 2.81 -31.14
CA HIS A 250 20.71 1.60 -31.27
C HIS A 250 19.95 0.46 -31.98
N GLU A 251 18.71 0.19 -31.60
CA GLU A 251 17.89 -0.86 -32.23
C GLU A 251 17.63 -0.60 -33.73
N THR A 252 17.47 0.65 -34.16
CA THR A 252 17.27 1.01 -35.55
C THR A 252 18.57 0.86 -36.32
N HIS A 253 19.73 1.24 -35.78
CA HIS A 253 21.04 1.12 -36.45
C HIS A 253 21.47 -0.33 -36.64
N ASP A 254 21.29 -1.18 -35.60
CA ASP A 254 21.60 -2.61 -35.71
C ASP A 254 20.74 -3.34 -36.75
N ARG A 255 19.48 -2.91 -36.97
CA ARG A 255 18.63 -3.45 -38.04
C ARG A 255 19.05 -3.03 -39.42
N ASP A 256 19.46 -1.78 -39.56
CA ASP A 256 19.93 -1.27 -40.86
C ASP A 256 21.25 -1.93 -41.30
N ASP A 257 22.17 -2.16 -40.33
CA ASP A 257 23.42 -2.87 -40.58
C ASP A 257 23.20 -4.36 -40.91
N ALA A 258 22.26 -5.03 -40.25
CA ALA A 258 21.89 -6.41 -40.55
C ALA A 258 21.21 -6.57 -41.93
N SER A 259 20.42 -5.58 -42.33
CA SER A 259 19.76 -5.56 -43.65
C SER A 259 20.71 -5.22 -44.79
N ALA A 260 21.80 -4.49 -44.54
CA ALA A 260 22.83 -4.15 -45.53
C ALA A 260 23.85 -5.29 -45.74
N ALA A 261 23.93 -6.25 -44.82
CA ALA A 261 24.81 -7.41 -44.89
C ALA A 261 24.19 -8.68 -45.48
N ALA A 262 22.87 -8.66 -45.78
CA ALA A 262 22.11 -9.75 -46.40
C ALA A 262 21.86 -9.49 -47.89
#